data_158c1105ae1297efb5c911d98c80c58d
#
_entry.id   158c1105ae1297efb5c911d98c80c58d
#
_cell.length_a   1.000
_cell.length_b   1.000
_cell.length_c   1.000
_cell.angle_alpha   90.00
_cell.angle_beta   90.00
_cell.angle_gamma   90.00
#
_symmetry.space_group_name_H-M   'P 1'
#
loop_
_entity.id
_entity.type
_entity.pdbx_description
1 polymer ?
#
loop_
_entity_poly.entity_id
_entity_poly.type
_entity_poly.pdbx_seq_one_letter_code
_entity_poly.pdbx_strand_id
1 'polypeptide(L)'
;PLGLSCTWDMPAIEESARIAAIEASADGISWTFSPMVDISRDPRWGRVSEGSGEDPFLGAMIAEAMVLGYQGKNMQRNDEIMACVKHFALYGAGEGGRDYNTVDMSRQRMFNEYMLPYEAAVEAGVGSVMASFNEVDGVPATANKWLMTDVLRGQWGFNGFVVTDYTGISEMIDHGIGDLQTVSARAINAGVDMDMVSEGFVSTLKKSIQEGKVSMETLNTACRRILEAKYKLGLFDNPYKYCDLKRPARDIFTKAHRD
;
A
#
# COMPACT_ATOMS: atom_id res chain seq x y z
N PRO A 1 9.71 -6.70 8.71
CA PRO A 1 10.64 -6.13 9.67
C PRO A 1 12.09 -6.59 9.44
N LEU A 2 13.07 -5.70 9.69
CA LEU A 2 14.48 -5.97 9.42
C LEU A 2 15.01 -7.22 10.14
N GLY A 3 14.59 -7.43 11.40
CA GLY A 3 14.97 -8.65 12.14
C GLY A 3 14.45 -9.94 11.51
N LEU A 4 13.24 -9.91 10.93
CA LEU A 4 12.66 -11.07 10.24
C LEU A 4 13.41 -11.36 8.93
N SER A 5 13.81 -10.33 8.19
CA SER A 5 14.56 -10.49 6.93
C SER A 5 15.92 -11.16 7.12
N CYS A 6 16.55 -10.99 8.29
CA CYS A 6 17.83 -11.62 8.61
C CYS A 6 17.76 -13.15 8.73
N THR A 7 16.58 -13.74 8.78
CA THR A 7 16.42 -15.21 8.83
C THR A 7 16.67 -15.87 7.48
N TRP A 8 16.41 -15.16 6.37
CA TRP A 8 16.44 -15.68 5.00
C TRP A 8 15.51 -16.88 4.78
N ASP A 9 14.56 -17.11 5.69
CA ASP A 9 13.62 -18.23 5.69
C ASP A 9 12.25 -17.75 5.14
N MET A 10 12.07 -17.83 3.82
CA MET A 10 10.83 -17.37 3.18
C MET A 10 9.59 -18.12 3.67
N PRO A 11 9.61 -19.46 3.86
CA PRO A 11 8.49 -20.17 4.49
C PRO A 11 8.12 -19.63 5.88
N ALA A 12 9.09 -19.34 6.74
CA ALA A 12 8.83 -18.77 8.08
C ALA A 12 8.28 -17.33 7.98
N ILE A 13 8.73 -16.54 7.00
CA ILE A 13 8.22 -15.19 6.73
C ILE A 13 6.77 -15.24 6.26
N GLU A 14 6.43 -16.13 5.34
CA GLU A 14 5.05 -16.35 4.88
C GLU A 14 4.15 -16.79 6.03
N GLU A 15 4.60 -17.74 6.86
CA GLU A 15 3.86 -18.22 8.03
C GLU A 15 3.67 -17.10 9.07
N SER A 16 4.67 -16.26 9.32
CA SER A 16 4.54 -15.09 10.18
C SER A 16 3.43 -14.13 9.71
N ALA A 17 3.36 -13.87 8.40
CA ALA A 17 2.29 -13.07 7.81
C ALA A 17 0.92 -13.79 7.88
N ARG A 18 0.91 -15.11 7.72
CA ARG A 18 -0.29 -15.94 7.89
C ARG A 18 -0.85 -15.85 9.30
N ILE A 19 0.01 -15.99 10.31
CA ILE A 19 -0.36 -15.86 11.73
C ILE A 19 -0.92 -14.46 12.01
N ALA A 20 -0.24 -13.42 11.53
CA ALA A 20 -0.71 -12.04 11.68
C ALA A 20 -2.10 -11.83 11.06
N ALA A 21 -2.38 -12.44 9.90
CA ALA A 21 -3.70 -12.37 9.26
C ALA A 21 -4.78 -13.12 10.07
N ILE A 22 -4.46 -14.29 10.61
CA ILE A 22 -5.38 -15.06 11.48
C ILE A 22 -5.74 -14.24 12.71
N GLU A 23 -4.77 -13.66 13.39
CA GLU A 23 -4.99 -12.88 14.60
C GLU A 23 -5.71 -11.57 14.32
N ALA A 24 -5.29 -10.81 13.31
CA ALA A 24 -5.96 -9.56 12.94
C ALA A 24 -7.43 -9.79 12.50
N SER A 25 -7.67 -10.83 11.71
CA SER A 25 -9.03 -11.17 11.28
C SER A 25 -9.93 -11.69 12.41
N ALA A 26 -9.33 -12.25 13.47
CA ALA A 26 -10.07 -12.63 14.66
C ALA A 26 -10.66 -11.43 15.40
N ASP A 27 -10.00 -10.27 15.32
CA ASP A 27 -10.50 -8.98 15.83
C ASP A 27 -11.36 -8.20 14.80
N GLY A 28 -11.70 -8.82 13.67
CA GLY A 28 -12.60 -8.22 12.66
C GLY A 28 -11.88 -7.41 11.58
N ILE A 29 -10.56 -7.42 11.51
CA ILE A 29 -9.79 -6.71 10.49
C ILE A 29 -9.81 -7.52 9.19
N SER A 30 -10.17 -6.88 8.08
CA SER A 30 -10.22 -7.48 6.75
C SER A 30 -9.15 -6.97 5.78
N TRP A 31 -8.43 -5.93 6.16
CA TRP A 31 -7.42 -5.25 5.35
C TRP A 31 -6.30 -4.73 6.25
N THR A 32 -5.05 -4.97 5.88
CA THR A 32 -3.86 -4.54 6.63
C THR A 32 -2.97 -3.62 5.80
N PHE A 33 -2.23 -2.71 6.46
CA PHE A 33 -1.24 -1.82 5.82
C PHE A 33 0.17 -2.44 5.86
N SER A 34 0.25 -3.65 5.30
CA SER A 34 1.48 -4.46 5.22
C SER A 34 1.44 -5.32 3.96
N PRO A 35 2.60 -5.65 3.33
CA PRO A 35 3.96 -5.40 3.78
C PRO A 35 4.50 -4.00 3.49
N MET A 36 5.44 -3.54 4.33
CA MET A 36 6.29 -2.39 4.05
C MET A 36 7.56 -2.90 3.35
N VAL A 37 7.77 -2.46 2.11
CA VAL A 37 8.80 -3.02 1.21
C VAL A 37 9.82 -1.99 0.72
N ASP A 38 9.82 -0.81 1.33
CA ASP A 38 10.77 0.24 0.99
C ASP A 38 12.21 -0.23 1.17
N ILE A 39 12.99 -0.19 0.09
CA ILE A 39 14.43 -0.39 0.16
C ILE A 39 15.05 0.81 0.83
N SER A 40 15.81 0.56 1.91
CA SER A 40 16.47 1.60 2.68
C SER A 40 17.98 1.36 2.74
N ARG A 41 18.76 2.35 2.28
CA ARG A 41 20.21 2.32 2.28
C ARG A 41 20.83 3.35 3.21
N ASP A 42 20.06 4.36 3.60
CA ASP A 42 20.52 5.36 4.54
C ASP A 42 20.03 5.01 5.95
N PRO A 43 20.94 4.61 6.87
CA PRO A 43 20.56 4.18 8.22
C PRO A 43 20.02 5.32 9.10
N ARG A 44 20.07 6.57 8.62
CA ARG A 44 19.49 7.72 9.33
C ARG A 44 17.97 7.80 9.18
N TRP A 45 17.40 7.14 8.16
CA TRP A 45 15.96 7.10 7.99
C TRP A 45 15.29 6.36 9.14
N GLY A 46 14.34 7.03 9.81
CA GLY A 46 13.72 6.52 11.05
C GLY A 46 12.90 5.25 10.89
N ARG A 47 12.57 4.84 9.65
CA ARG A 47 11.72 3.68 9.35
C ARG A 47 12.50 2.47 8.82
N VAL A 48 13.82 2.46 8.89
CA VAL A 48 14.67 1.35 8.42
C VAL A 48 14.25 0.00 9.03
N SER A 49 13.84 0.00 10.30
CA SER A 49 13.46 -1.24 11.01
C SER A 49 12.16 -1.89 10.53
N GLU A 50 11.31 -1.14 9.83
CA GLU A 50 10.04 -1.68 9.29
C GLU A 50 10.25 -2.54 8.03
N GLY A 51 11.24 -2.21 7.20
CA GLY A 51 11.53 -2.86 5.94
C GLY A 51 12.40 -4.10 6.05
N SER A 52 12.76 -4.64 4.89
CA SER A 52 13.58 -5.84 4.74
C SER A 52 15.08 -5.55 4.53
N GLY A 53 15.49 -4.28 4.52
CA GLY A 53 16.88 -3.87 4.34
C GLY A 53 17.16 -3.22 2.97
N GLU A 54 18.41 -3.37 2.51
CA GLU A 54 18.92 -2.65 1.33
C GLU A 54 18.95 -3.48 0.04
N ASP A 55 18.81 -4.81 0.14
CA ASP A 55 18.88 -5.70 -1.01
C ASP A 55 17.51 -5.82 -1.72
N PRO A 56 17.41 -5.40 -3.00
CA PRO A 56 16.13 -5.42 -3.71
C PRO A 56 15.63 -6.83 -4.03
N PHE A 57 16.51 -7.80 -4.22
CA PHE A 57 16.11 -9.18 -4.49
C PHE A 57 15.53 -9.84 -3.24
N LEU A 58 16.23 -9.73 -2.10
CA LEU A 58 15.70 -10.22 -0.82
C LEU A 58 14.37 -9.51 -0.48
N GLY A 59 14.30 -8.19 -0.70
CA GLY A 59 13.07 -7.42 -0.52
C GLY A 59 11.91 -7.92 -1.37
N ALA A 60 12.17 -8.29 -2.62
CA ALA A 60 11.17 -8.87 -3.53
C ALA A 60 10.65 -10.22 -3.04
N MET A 61 11.55 -11.12 -2.65
CA MET A 61 11.17 -12.44 -2.10
C MET A 61 10.33 -12.31 -0.83
N ILE A 62 10.69 -11.38 0.05
CA ILE A 62 9.93 -11.11 1.29
C ILE A 62 8.57 -10.48 0.98
N ALA A 63 8.50 -9.57 0.02
CA ALA A 63 7.24 -8.95 -0.40
C ALA A 63 6.24 -10.00 -0.89
N GLU A 64 6.69 -10.91 -1.76
CA GLU A 64 5.90 -12.05 -2.24
C GLU A 64 5.41 -12.92 -1.07
N ALA A 65 6.32 -13.41 -0.23
CA ALA A 65 6.00 -14.27 0.91
C ALA A 65 4.96 -13.63 1.85
N MET A 66 5.13 -12.34 2.17
CA MET A 66 4.19 -11.64 3.04
C MET A 66 2.82 -11.44 2.40
N VAL A 67 2.75 -11.08 1.11
CA VAL A 67 1.46 -10.97 0.40
C VAL A 67 0.72 -12.30 0.41
N LEU A 68 1.40 -13.40 0.08
CA LEU A 68 0.82 -14.75 0.09
C LEU A 68 0.36 -15.13 1.50
N GLY A 69 1.16 -14.86 2.51
CA GLY A 69 0.80 -15.12 3.90
C GLY A 69 -0.46 -14.38 4.35
N TYR A 70 -0.58 -13.07 4.10
CA TYR A 70 -1.77 -12.29 4.46
C TYR A 70 -3.01 -12.71 3.69
N GLN A 71 -2.92 -12.83 2.36
CA GLN A 71 -4.05 -13.05 1.48
C GLN A 71 -4.47 -14.51 1.35
N GLY A 72 -3.58 -15.42 1.77
CA GLY A 72 -3.81 -16.85 1.61
C GLY A 72 -4.05 -17.20 0.14
N LYS A 73 -4.98 -18.10 -0.12
CA LYS A 73 -5.20 -18.60 -1.47
C LYS A 73 -6.01 -17.64 -2.36
N ASN A 74 -7.03 -16.99 -1.81
CA ASN A 74 -7.96 -16.17 -2.61
C ASN A 74 -8.81 -15.19 -1.80
N MET A 75 -8.47 -14.94 -0.54
CA MET A 75 -9.22 -14.08 0.39
C MET A 75 -10.68 -14.50 0.63
N GLN A 76 -11.02 -15.79 0.37
CA GLN A 76 -12.37 -16.27 0.59
C GLN A 76 -12.63 -16.76 2.02
N ARG A 77 -11.58 -17.09 2.76
CA ARG A 77 -11.69 -17.50 4.15
C ARG A 77 -11.80 -16.28 5.08
N ASN A 78 -12.33 -16.49 6.27
CA ASN A 78 -12.46 -15.42 7.27
C ASN A 78 -11.19 -15.20 8.10
N ASP A 79 -10.12 -15.90 7.79
CA ASP A 79 -8.77 -15.74 8.33
C ASP A 79 -7.76 -15.23 7.30
N GLU A 80 -8.20 -14.94 6.09
CA GLU A 80 -7.44 -14.31 5.01
C GLU A 80 -7.83 -12.84 4.91
N ILE A 81 -6.85 -11.92 4.89
CA ILE A 81 -7.07 -10.49 4.82
C ILE A 81 -6.35 -9.87 3.62
N MET A 82 -6.85 -8.75 3.13
CA MET A 82 -6.20 -8.05 2.03
C MET A 82 -4.92 -7.38 2.49
N ALA A 83 -3.83 -7.60 1.75
CA ALA A 83 -2.55 -6.93 1.94
C ALA A 83 -2.53 -5.56 1.26
N CYS A 84 -1.66 -4.67 1.75
CA CYS A 84 -1.38 -3.37 1.18
C CYS A 84 0.12 -3.15 1.12
N VAL A 85 0.71 -3.23 -0.08
CA VAL A 85 2.14 -2.94 -0.22
C VAL A 85 2.40 -1.44 -0.09
N LYS A 86 3.43 -1.09 0.67
CA LYS A 86 3.77 0.31 0.96
C LYS A 86 5.26 0.55 1.09
N HIS A 87 5.71 1.80 0.90
CA HIS A 87 4.98 2.99 0.44
C HIS A 87 5.39 3.30 -1.01
N PHE A 88 4.45 3.27 -1.92
CA PHE A 88 4.74 3.39 -3.34
C PHE A 88 4.87 4.86 -3.78
N ALA A 89 6.09 5.35 -4.16
CA ALA A 89 7.29 4.54 -4.26
C ALA A 89 8.52 5.31 -3.76
N LEU A 90 9.60 4.55 -3.48
CA LEU A 90 10.93 5.11 -3.22
C LEU A 90 11.06 5.83 -1.86
N TYR A 91 10.16 5.61 -0.92
CA TYR A 91 10.12 6.36 0.33
C TYR A 91 11.39 6.18 1.18
N GLY A 92 12.02 5.01 1.15
CA GLY A 92 13.30 4.74 1.83
C GLY A 92 14.53 5.36 1.16
N ALA A 93 14.36 6.07 0.02
CA ALA A 93 15.44 6.71 -0.73
C ALA A 93 15.48 8.23 -0.56
N GLY A 94 14.73 8.79 0.39
CA GLY A 94 14.71 10.23 0.65
C GLY A 94 16.10 10.80 0.90
N GLU A 95 16.39 11.95 0.30
CA GLU A 95 17.70 12.59 0.42
C GLU A 95 18.08 12.86 1.86
N GLY A 96 19.34 12.51 2.20
CA GLY A 96 19.90 12.71 3.53
C GLY A 96 19.27 11.81 4.60
N GLY A 97 18.51 10.77 4.23
CA GLY A 97 17.80 9.89 5.16
C GLY A 97 16.66 10.62 5.89
N ARG A 98 16.19 11.73 5.35
CA ARG A 98 15.11 12.52 5.97
C ARG A 98 13.75 11.98 5.51
N ASP A 99 12.89 11.75 6.46
CA ASP A 99 11.51 11.37 6.20
C ASP A 99 10.78 12.47 5.41
N TYR A 100 9.86 12.10 4.53
CA TYR A 100 9.12 13.00 3.62
C TYR A 100 9.98 13.71 2.55
N ASN A 101 11.29 13.56 2.54
CA ASN A 101 12.15 14.33 1.65
C ASN A 101 12.10 13.81 0.20
N THR A 102 12.51 14.66 -0.72
CA THR A 102 12.54 14.37 -2.16
C THR A 102 13.46 13.22 -2.51
N VAL A 103 13.15 12.55 -3.62
CA VAL A 103 13.98 11.52 -4.24
C VAL A 103 14.32 11.95 -5.66
N ASP A 104 15.60 12.04 -5.95
CA ASP A 104 16.14 12.32 -7.29
C ASP A 104 17.09 11.20 -7.70
N MET A 105 16.71 10.45 -8.73
CA MET A 105 17.54 9.41 -9.32
C MET A 105 17.05 9.03 -10.72
N SER A 106 17.93 8.42 -11.51
CA SER A 106 17.55 7.94 -12.83
C SER A 106 16.50 6.83 -12.76
N ARG A 107 15.63 6.75 -13.76
CA ARG A 107 14.63 5.66 -13.86
C ARG A 107 15.28 4.27 -13.85
N GLN A 108 16.44 4.11 -14.49
CA GLN A 108 17.18 2.85 -14.46
C GLN A 108 17.51 2.44 -13.03
N ARG A 109 17.96 3.38 -12.20
CA ARG A 109 18.25 3.12 -10.79
C ARG A 109 17.00 2.80 -10.00
N MET A 110 15.89 3.53 -10.25
CA MET A 110 14.60 3.25 -9.63
C MET A 110 14.19 1.78 -9.83
N PHE A 111 14.15 1.32 -11.08
CA PHE A 111 13.73 -0.05 -11.40
C PHE A 111 14.69 -1.11 -10.88
N ASN A 112 15.98 -0.90 -10.99
CA ASN A 112 16.97 -1.93 -10.61
C ASN A 112 17.16 -2.05 -9.10
N GLU A 113 16.93 -0.97 -8.33
CA GLU A 113 17.36 -0.91 -6.94
C GLU A 113 16.24 -0.69 -5.93
N TYR A 114 15.10 -0.13 -6.33
CA TYR A 114 14.06 0.29 -5.39
C TYR A 114 12.67 -0.24 -5.72
N MET A 115 12.35 -0.46 -6.98
CA MET A 115 10.98 -0.80 -7.38
C MET A 115 10.70 -2.30 -7.43
N LEU A 116 11.72 -3.13 -7.44
CA LEU A 116 11.60 -4.59 -7.55
C LEU A 116 10.69 -5.21 -6.48
N PRO A 117 10.73 -4.82 -5.18
CA PRO A 117 9.84 -5.38 -4.18
C PRO A 117 8.35 -5.04 -4.39
N TYR A 118 8.05 -3.85 -4.95
CA TYR A 118 6.67 -3.49 -5.28
C TYR A 118 6.14 -4.29 -6.47
N GLU A 119 6.97 -4.47 -7.50
CA GLU A 119 6.63 -5.31 -8.67
C GLU A 119 6.34 -6.74 -8.23
N ALA A 120 7.20 -7.35 -7.41
CA ALA A 120 6.99 -8.68 -6.85
C ALA A 120 5.69 -8.79 -6.03
N ALA A 121 5.35 -7.76 -5.24
CA ALA A 121 4.06 -7.74 -4.53
C ALA A 121 2.85 -7.67 -5.48
N VAL A 122 2.97 -6.94 -6.60
CA VAL A 122 1.93 -6.89 -7.64
C VAL A 122 1.79 -8.23 -8.33
N GLU A 123 2.90 -8.87 -8.68
CA GLU A 123 2.92 -10.22 -9.29
C GLU A 123 2.34 -11.28 -8.35
N ALA A 124 2.57 -11.16 -7.04
CA ALA A 124 1.94 -11.99 -6.01
C ALA A 124 0.44 -11.70 -5.83
N GLY A 125 -0.12 -10.71 -6.51
CA GLY A 125 -1.54 -10.40 -6.51
C GLY A 125 -2.01 -9.55 -5.33
N VAL A 126 -1.17 -8.66 -4.81
CA VAL A 126 -1.55 -7.73 -3.73
C VAL A 126 -2.83 -6.97 -4.06
N GLY A 127 -3.75 -6.87 -3.08
CA GLY A 127 -5.07 -6.26 -3.29
C GLY A 127 -5.07 -4.74 -3.26
N SER A 128 -4.10 -4.11 -2.59
CA SER A 128 -4.00 -2.66 -2.49
C SER A 128 -2.56 -2.17 -2.41
N VAL A 129 -2.37 -0.89 -2.76
CA VAL A 129 -1.09 -0.19 -2.72
C VAL A 129 -1.28 1.12 -1.98
N MET A 130 -0.35 1.48 -1.11
CA MET A 130 -0.34 2.78 -0.42
C MET A 130 0.69 3.70 -1.06
N ALA A 131 0.25 4.88 -1.50
CA ALA A 131 1.11 5.91 -2.05
C ALA A 131 2.01 6.52 -0.97
N SER A 132 3.26 6.84 -1.33
CA SER A 132 4.20 7.48 -0.42
C SER A 132 4.07 9.01 -0.36
N PHE A 133 4.70 9.62 0.64
CA PHE A 133 4.68 11.08 0.85
C PHE A 133 5.69 11.84 -0.01
N ASN A 134 6.86 11.23 -0.26
CA ASN A 134 8.00 11.88 -0.90
C ASN A 134 7.72 12.29 -2.34
N GLU A 135 8.45 13.28 -2.79
CA GLU A 135 8.53 13.62 -4.21
C GLU A 135 9.45 12.65 -4.95
N VAL A 136 9.07 12.33 -6.17
CA VAL A 136 9.88 11.59 -7.13
C VAL A 136 9.97 12.43 -8.40
N ASP A 137 11.19 12.84 -8.77
CA ASP A 137 11.43 13.70 -9.93
C ASP A 137 10.61 15.02 -9.84
N GLY A 138 10.59 15.61 -8.64
CA GLY A 138 9.88 16.88 -8.35
C GLY A 138 8.35 16.79 -8.30
N VAL A 139 7.78 15.57 -8.32
CA VAL A 139 6.32 15.38 -8.21
C VAL A 139 6.01 14.49 -7.01
N PRO A 140 5.15 14.94 -6.06
CA PRO A 140 4.71 14.07 -4.96
C PRO A 140 4.17 12.76 -5.48
N ALA A 141 4.59 11.64 -4.90
CA ALA A 141 4.20 10.31 -5.37
C ALA A 141 2.68 10.15 -5.46
N THR A 142 1.93 10.69 -4.50
CA THR A 142 0.46 10.71 -4.49
C THR A 142 -0.16 11.42 -5.70
N ALA A 143 0.52 12.39 -6.32
CA ALA A 143 0.08 13.08 -7.54
C ALA A 143 0.82 12.63 -8.80
N ASN A 144 1.69 11.64 -8.71
CA ASN A 144 2.56 11.22 -9.79
C ASN A 144 1.87 10.19 -10.70
N LYS A 145 1.29 10.68 -11.80
CA LYS A 145 0.59 9.83 -12.78
C LYS A 145 1.49 8.77 -13.40
N TRP A 146 2.78 9.09 -13.63
CA TRP A 146 3.71 8.12 -14.16
C TRP A 146 3.85 6.92 -13.22
N LEU A 147 4.00 7.15 -11.91
CA LEU A 147 4.04 6.07 -10.92
C LEU A 147 2.70 5.32 -10.84
N MET A 148 1.61 6.03 -10.56
CA MET A 148 0.33 5.42 -10.20
C MET A 148 -0.42 4.79 -11.38
N THR A 149 -0.28 5.37 -12.58
CA THR A 149 -0.99 4.89 -13.77
C THR A 149 -0.06 4.17 -14.73
N ASP A 150 1.02 4.82 -15.18
CA ASP A 150 1.80 4.29 -16.29
C ASP A 150 2.63 3.07 -15.86
N VAL A 151 3.30 3.14 -14.70
CA VAL A 151 4.08 2.02 -14.16
C VAL A 151 3.18 1.01 -13.47
N LEU A 152 2.52 1.41 -12.39
CA LEU A 152 1.79 0.47 -11.51
C LEU A 152 0.69 -0.29 -12.28
N ARG A 153 -0.13 0.43 -13.05
CA ARG A 153 -1.26 -0.18 -13.76
C ARG A 153 -0.94 -0.56 -15.20
N GLY A 154 -0.24 0.31 -15.92
CA GLY A 154 0.06 0.09 -17.33
C GLY A 154 1.16 -0.95 -17.56
N GLN A 155 2.26 -0.85 -16.83
CA GLN A 155 3.40 -1.73 -17.00
C GLN A 155 3.27 -3.03 -16.19
N TRP A 156 2.88 -2.95 -14.91
CA TRP A 156 2.78 -4.12 -14.02
C TRP A 156 1.40 -4.75 -13.96
N GLY A 157 0.38 -4.13 -14.55
CA GLY A 157 -0.99 -4.68 -14.63
C GLY A 157 -1.73 -4.72 -13.30
N PHE A 158 -1.39 -3.85 -12.33
CA PHE A 158 -2.06 -3.81 -11.04
C PHE A 158 -3.57 -3.52 -11.17
N ASN A 159 -4.39 -4.40 -10.61
CA ASN A 159 -5.85 -4.36 -10.71
C ASN A 159 -6.57 -4.03 -9.38
N GLY A 160 -5.81 -3.80 -8.31
CA GLY A 160 -6.35 -3.39 -7.02
C GLY A 160 -6.61 -1.88 -6.92
N PHE A 161 -6.80 -1.38 -5.71
CA PHE A 161 -6.96 0.05 -5.46
C PHE A 161 -5.72 0.68 -4.80
N VAL A 162 -5.55 1.98 -5.02
CA VAL A 162 -4.50 2.79 -4.41
C VAL A 162 -5.11 3.65 -3.33
N VAL A 163 -4.57 3.58 -2.11
CA VAL A 163 -4.89 4.46 -1.00
C VAL A 163 -3.73 5.43 -0.76
N THR A 164 -4.00 6.64 -0.28
CA THR A 164 -2.93 7.52 0.22
C THR A 164 -2.38 7.00 1.54
N ASP A 165 -1.21 7.48 1.94
CA ASP A 165 -0.82 7.43 3.35
C ASP A 165 -1.65 8.43 4.18
N TYR A 166 -1.48 8.41 5.49
CA TYR A 166 -2.21 9.26 6.42
C TYR A 166 -2.04 10.74 6.08
N THR A 167 -3.12 11.45 5.81
CA THR A 167 -3.11 12.85 5.33
C THR A 167 -2.36 13.10 4.01
N GLY A 168 -2.06 12.06 3.21
CA GLY A 168 -1.18 12.18 2.04
C GLY A 168 -1.66 13.13 0.94
N ILE A 169 -2.96 13.46 0.88
CA ILE A 169 -3.47 14.51 -0.02
C ILE A 169 -3.16 15.89 0.54
N SER A 170 -3.45 16.15 1.81
CA SER A 170 -3.19 17.47 2.42
C SER A 170 -1.70 17.77 2.54
N GLU A 171 -0.83 16.78 2.72
CA GLU A 171 0.63 16.94 2.71
C GLU A 171 1.16 17.60 1.41
N MET A 172 0.51 17.34 0.28
CA MET A 172 0.90 17.98 -0.98
C MET A 172 0.71 19.50 -0.99
N ILE A 173 -0.06 20.06 -0.07
CA ILE A 173 -0.20 21.52 0.10
C ILE A 173 1.13 22.11 0.58
N ASP A 174 1.79 21.45 1.52
CA ASP A 174 3.09 21.87 2.06
C ASP A 174 4.22 21.72 1.03
N HIS A 175 4.06 20.83 0.04
CA HIS A 175 4.91 20.78 -1.16
C HIS A 175 4.63 21.91 -2.17
N GLY A 176 3.71 22.84 -1.88
CA GLY A 176 3.41 23.98 -2.76
C GLY A 176 2.62 23.64 -4.02
N ILE A 177 1.96 22.46 -4.06
CA ILE A 177 1.23 22.00 -5.26
C ILE A 177 -0.07 22.78 -5.49
N GLY A 178 -0.70 23.27 -4.42
CA GLY A 178 -1.91 24.09 -4.48
C GLY A 178 -2.81 23.92 -3.26
N ASP A 179 -4.05 24.38 -3.38
CA ASP A 179 -5.09 24.20 -2.35
C ASP A 179 -5.62 22.76 -2.30
N LEU A 180 -6.42 22.44 -1.28
CA LEU A 180 -6.98 21.11 -1.08
C LEU A 180 -7.75 20.60 -2.30
N GLN A 181 -8.48 21.45 -3.02
CA GLN A 181 -9.18 21.06 -4.24
C GLN A 181 -8.22 20.66 -5.36
N THR A 182 -7.14 21.43 -5.52
CA THR A 182 -6.12 21.17 -6.56
C THR A 182 -5.38 19.88 -6.30
N VAL A 183 -4.91 19.65 -5.06
CA VAL A 183 -4.16 18.45 -4.71
C VAL A 183 -5.04 17.20 -4.78
N SER A 184 -6.31 17.29 -4.36
CA SER A 184 -7.29 16.20 -4.48
C SER A 184 -7.55 15.82 -5.94
N ALA A 185 -7.74 16.82 -6.80
CA ALA A 185 -7.94 16.58 -8.23
C ALA A 185 -6.70 15.94 -8.88
N ARG A 186 -5.49 16.37 -8.50
CA ARG A 186 -4.25 15.76 -8.98
C ARG A 186 -4.11 14.32 -8.53
N ALA A 187 -4.39 14.00 -7.26
CA ALA A 187 -4.29 12.65 -6.72
C ALA A 187 -5.22 11.67 -7.44
N ILE A 188 -6.52 11.97 -7.57
CA ILE A 188 -7.46 11.08 -8.23
C ILE A 188 -7.16 10.92 -9.72
N ASN A 189 -6.75 12.00 -10.41
CA ASN A 189 -6.35 11.95 -11.83
C ASN A 189 -5.01 11.20 -12.03
N ALA A 190 -4.15 11.14 -11.03
CA ALA A 190 -2.95 10.31 -11.06
C ALA A 190 -3.24 8.81 -10.91
N GLY A 191 -4.38 8.42 -10.35
CA GLY A 191 -4.78 7.02 -10.16
C GLY A 191 -4.94 6.58 -8.72
N VAL A 192 -4.95 7.52 -7.76
CA VAL A 192 -5.31 7.25 -6.36
C VAL A 192 -6.82 7.08 -6.25
N ASP A 193 -7.26 6.03 -5.56
CA ASP A 193 -8.68 5.66 -5.46
C ASP A 193 -9.30 6.01 -4.10
N MET A 194 -8.49 6.06 -3.03
CA MET A 194 -8.96 6.30 -1.66
C MET A 194 -8.08 7.33 -0.95
N ASP A 195 -8.73 8.28 -0.32
CA ASP A 195 -8.12 9.32 0.52
C ASP A 195 -8.16 8.90 1.99
N MET A 196 -6.99 8.82 2.62
CA MET A 196 -6.89 8.52 4.04
C MET A 196 -6.82 9.80 4.85
N VAL A 197 -7.92 10.12 5.55
CA VAL A 197 -8.05 11.17 6.59
C VAL A 197 -8.03 12.63 6.09
N SER A 198 -7.45 12.95 4.92
CA SER A 198 -7.39 14.35 4.44
C SER A 198 -8.76 15.00 4.21
N GLU A 199 -9.83 14.18 4.04
CA GLU A 199 -11.17 14.62 3.65
C GLU A 199 -11.22 15.39 2.30
N GLY A 200 -10.12 15.36 1.56
CA GLY A 200 -9.97 16.08 0.30
C GLY A 200 -10.94 15.60 -0.76
N PHE A 201 -11.10 14.27 -0.91
CA PHE A 201 -12.03 13.71 -1.89
C PHE A 201 -13.49 14.02 -1.52
N VAL A 202 -13.86 13.83 -0.27
CA VAL A 202 -15.24 14.07 0.20
C VAL A 202 -15.64 15.53 0.07
N SER A 203 -14.74 16.45 0.42
CA SER A 203 -15.04 17.88 0.46
C SER A 203 -14.93 18.58 -0.89
N THR A 204 -14.09 18.08 -1.84
CA THR A 204 -13.73 18.86 -3.02
C THR A 204 -14.13 18.25 -4.38
N LEU A 205 -14.28 16.92 -4.49
CA LEU A 205 -14.47 16.27 -5.79
C LEU A 205 -15.77 16.67 -6.48
N LYS A 206 -16.86 16.93 -5.76
CA LYS A 206 -18.10 17.41 -6.33
C LYS A 206 -17.87 18.72 -7.12
N LYS A 207 -17.17 19.67 -6.51
CA LYS A 207 -16.82 20.95 -7.15
C LYS A 207 -15.85 20.75 -8.31
N SER A 208 -14.84 19.89 -8.14
CA SER A 208 -13.85 19.58 -9.17
C SER A 208 -14.50 18.97 -10.43
N ILE A 209 -15.53 18.15 -10.27
CA ILE A 209 -16.30 17.60 -11.39
C ILE A 209 -17.12 18.69 -12.08
N GLN A 210 -17.79 19.56 -11.32
CA GLN A 210 -18.57 20.69 -11.89
C GLN A 210 -17.68 21.66 -12.69
N GLU A 211 -16.44 21.83 -12.28
CA GLU A 211 -15.44 22.69 -12.94
C GLU A 211 -14.65 21.96 -14.04
N GLY A 212 -14.94 20.69 -14.31
CA GLY A 212 -14.25 19.89 -15.33
C GLY A 212 -12.80 19.51 -15.00
N LYS A 213 -12.37 19.66 -13.74
CA LYS A 213 -11.02 19.27 -13.28
C LYS A 213 -10.88 17.76 -13.10
N VAL A 214 -11.97 17.06 -12.80
CA VAL A 214 -12.05 15.61 -12.65
C VAL A 214 -13.25 15.11 -13.42
N SER A 215 -13.11 14.00 -14.15
CA SER A 215 -14.23 13.40 -14.87
C SER A 215 -15.07 12.49 -13.98
N MET A 216 -16.36 12.33 -14.27
CA MET A 216 -17.21 11.32 -13.63
C MET A 216 -16.67 9.90 -13.84
N GLU A 217 -16.04 9.64 -14.99
CA GLU A 217 -15.44 8.34 -15.29
C GLU A 217 -14.27 8.03 -14.33
N THR A 218 -13.42 9.03 -14.04
CA THR A 218 -12.33 8.90 -13.07
C THR A 218 -12.87 8.55 -11.69
N LEU A 219 -13.89 9.29 -11.21
CA LEU A 219 -14.53 9.02 -9.92
C LEU A 219 -15.17 7.62 -9.88
N ASN A 220 -15.91 7.25 -10.92
CA ASN A 220 -16.56 5.94 -11.02
C ASN A 220 -15.53 4.79 -11.05
N THR A 221 -14.39 5.00 -11.69
CA THR A 221 -13.30 4.03 -11.75
C THR A 221 -12.69 3.82 -10.37
N ALA A 222 -12.39 4.89 -9.63
CA ALA A 222 -11.88 4.80 -8.27
C ALA A 222 -12.87 4.08 -7.34
N CYS A 223 -14.14 4.47 -7.39
CA CYS A 223 -15.21 3.82 -6.60
C CYS A 223 -15.33 2.33 -6.94
N ARG A 224 -15.32 1.97 -8.22
CA ARG A 224 -15.42 0.57 -8.68
C ARG A 224 -14.31 -0.29 -8.11
N ARG A 225 -13.05 0.16 -8.11
CA ARG A 225 -11.91 -0.60 -7.58
C ARG A 225 -12.06 -0.91 -6.09
N ILE A 226 -12.60 0.04 -5.32
CA ILE A 226 -12.88 -0.17 -3.89
C ILE A 226 -14.02 -1.18 -3.71
N LEU A 227 -15.08 -1.08 -4.52
CA LEU A 227 -16.19 -2.03 -4.49
C LEU A 227 -15.74 -3.44 -4.91
N GLU A 228 -14.89 -3.56 -5.92
CA GLU A 228 -14.29 -4.84 -6.33
C GLU A 228 -13.44 -5.47 -5.22
N ALA A 229 -12.69 -4.67 -4.46
CA ALA A 229 -11.95 -5.15 -3.29
C ALA A 229 -12.90 -5.70 -2.22
N LYS A 230 -13.99 -5.00 -1.91
CA LYS A 230 -15.03 -5.49 -0.99
C LYS A 230 -15.70 -6.76 -1.50
N TYR A 231 -15.92 -6.87 -2.81
CA TYR A 231 -16.47 -8.06 -3.43
C TYR A 231 -15.52 -9.27 -3.30
N LYS A 232 -14.24 -9.08 -3.61
CA LYS A 232 -13.20 -10.12 -3.45
C LYS A 232 -13.11 -10.63 -2.02
N LEU A 233 -13.28 -9.76 -1.03
CA LEU A 233 -13.33 -10.12 0.38
C LEU A 233 -14.66 -10.80 0.81
N GLY A 234 -15.67 -10.91 -0.08
CA GLY A 234 -16.96 -11.51 0.22
C GLY A 234 -17.86 -10.65 1.12
N LEU A 235 -17.58 -9.34 1.26
CA LEU A 235 -18.30 -8.47 2.18
C LEU A 235 -19.70 -8.09 1.68
N PHE A 236 -20.02 -8.28 0.41
CA PHE A 236 -21.39 -8.13 -0.11
C PHE A 236 -22.28 -9.32 0.22
N ASP A 237 -21.70 -10.53 0.29
CA ASP A 237 -22.43 -11.73 0.66
C ASP A 237 -22.62 -11.80 2.18
N ASN A 238 -21.58 -11.44 2.94
CA ASN A 238 -21.63 -11.38 4.40
C ASN A 238 -20.77 -10.24 4.94
N PRO A 239 -21.34 -9.05 5.25
CA PRO A 239 -20.59 -7.92 5.79
C PRO A 239 -20.00 -8.20 7.18
N TYR A 240 -20.48 -9.23 7.88
CA TYR A 240 -20.01 -9.65 9.21
C TYR A 240 -19.08 -10.88 9.15
N LYS A 241 -18.54 -11.22 7.97
CA LYS A 241 -17.68 -12.38 7.76
C LYS A 241 -16.54 -12.50 8.78
N TYR A 242 -15.98 -11.37 9.19
CA TYR A 242 -14.87 -11.30 10.14
C TYR A 242 -15.31 -11.06 11.60
N CYS A 243 -16.61 -10.88 11.84
CA CYS A 243 -17.16 -10.52 13.15
C CYS A 243 -17.64 -11.76 13.93
N ASP A 244 -16.70 -12.53 14.49
CA ASP A 244 -17.00 -13.65 15.41
C ASP A 244 -16.34 -13.39 16.77
N LEU A 245 -17.14 -12.99 17.75
CA LEU A 245 -16.70 -12.63 19.10
C LEU A 245 -15.99 -13.76 19.88
N LYS A 246 -16.05 -15.00 19.38
CA LYS A 246 -15.35 -16.14 19.99
C LYS A 246 -13.93 -16.33 19.45
N ARG A 247 -13.64 -15.77 18.27
CA ARG A 247 -12.35 -15.93 17.61
C ARG A 247 -11.19 -15.31 18.38
N PRO A 248 -11.28 -14.10 18.95
CA PRO A 248 -10.14 -13.52 19.68
C PRO A 248 -9.59 -14.46 20.76
N ALA A 249 -10.46 -15.03 21.58
CA ALA A 249 -10.06 -15.94 22.65
C ALA A 249 -9.48 -17.28 22.16
N ARG A 250 -9.86 -17.71 20.94
CA ARG A 250 -9.43 -18.97 20.35
C ARG A 250 -8.16 -18.84 19.48
N ASP A 251 -8.09 -17.76 18.71
CA ASP A 251 -7.19 -17.63 17.57
C ASP A 251 -6.01 -16.66 17.86
N ILE A 252 -6.12 -15.76 18.84
CA ILE A 252 -5.08 -14.77 19.12
C ILE A 252 -4.08 -15.31 20.17
N PHE A 253 -2.80 -15.11 19.90
CA PHE A 253 -1.70 -15.42 20.81
C PHE A 253 -1.68 -16.87 21.32
N THR A 254 -2.05 -17.79 20.44
CA THR A 254 -2.06 -19.23 20.77
C THR A 254 -0.65 -19.75 21.06
N LYS A 255 -0.57 -20.95 21.65
CA LYS A 255 0.75 -21.57 21.87
C LYS A 255 1.47 -21.80 20.54
N ALA A 256 0.78 -22.30 19.52
CA ALA A 256 1.36 -22.53 18.20
C ALA A 256 1.90 -21.25 17.52
N HIS A 257 1.30 -20.10 17.79
CA HIS A 257 1.77 -18.82 17.25
C HIS A 257 3.01 -18.26 17.97
N ARG A 258 3.36 -18.82 19.14
CA ARG A 258 4.50 -18.38 19.97
C ARG A 258 5.70 -19.31 19.94
N ASP A 259 5.48 -20.57 19.59
CA ASP A 259 6.52 -21.60 19.46
C ASP A 259 7.23 -21.51 18.10
#